data_b7497651fc32a8dcf8c88cc6dae53357
#
_entry.id   b7497651fc32a8dcf8c88cc6dae53357
#
_cell.length_a   1.000
_cell.length_b   1.000
_cell.length_c   1.000
_cell.angle_alpha   90.00
_cell.angle_beta   90.00
_cell.angle_gamma   90.00
#
_symmetry.space_group_name_H-M   'P 1'
#
loop_
_entity.id
_entity.type
_entity.pdbx_description
1 polymer ?
#
loop_
_entity_poly.entity_id
_entity_poly.type
_entity_poly.pdbx_seq_one_letter_code
_entity_poly.pdbx_strand_id
1 'polypeptide(L)'
;VIVMGDFNAEEGDGLFDELSSTLSPLLLKAGKGSNTVRGTYYFRGIWGYIDHILVSHALKPYVIGTSRECRFSWLLRTAKNIPHRTYGGTNYIGGLSDHLPLVVDMEIK
;
A
#
# COMPACT_ATOMS: atom_id res chain seq x y z
N VAL A 1 14.09 2.71 -13.28
CA VAL A 1 12.89 1.86 -13.39
C VAL A 1 12.13 1.92 -12.07
N ILE A 2 10.84 2.13 -12.16
CA ILE A 2 9.91 2.08 -11.03
C ILE A 2 8.82 1.08 -11.38
N VAL A 3 8.57 0.13 -10.49
CA VAL A 3 7.49 -0.85 -10.62
C VAL A 3 6.57 -0.66 -9.42
N MET A 4 5.28 -0.44 -9.68
CA MET A 4 4.32 -0.20 -8.61
C MET A 4 2.95 -0.76 -8.95
N GLY A 5 2.23 -1.14 -7.92
CA GLY A 5 0.87 -1.64 -8.04
C GLY A 5 0.51 -2.64 -6.98
N ASP A 6 -0.58 -3.35 -7.21
CA ASP A 6 -1.06 -4.43 -6.36
C ASP A 6 -0.32 -5.72 -6.74
N PHE A 7 0.50 -6.21 -5.82
CA PHE A 7 1.23 -7.48 -5.99
C PHE A 7 0.48 -8.65 -5.37
N ASN A 8 -0.59 -8.38 -4.64
CA ASN A 8 -1.32 -9.38 -3.86
C ASN A 8 -0.38 -10.22 -2.97
N ALA A 9 0.65 -9.57 -2.45
CA ALA A 9 1.70 -10.20 -1.65
C ALA A 9 2.17 -9.25 -0.55
N GLU A 10 2.44 -9.81 0.62
CA GLU A 10 2.95 -9.09 1.80
C GLU A 10 4.48 -9.09 1.84
N GLU A 11 5.04 -8.18 2.62
CA GLU A 11 6.44 -8.23 3.04
C GLU A 11 6.73 -9.61 3.65
N GLY A 12 7.85 -10.20 3.28
CA GLY A 12 8.20 -11.57 3.68
C GLY A 12 7.75 -12.65 2.72
N ASP A 13 6.95 -12.32 1.71
CA ASP A 13 6.62 -13.25 0.63
C ASP A 13 7.86 -13.49 -0.24
N GLY A 14 8.08 -14.73 -0.65
CA GLY A 14 9.24 -15.12 -1.44
C GLY A 14 9.39 -14.41 -2.79
N LEU A 15 8.31 -13.83 -3.31
CA LEU A 15 8.34 -13.02 -4.53
C LEU A 15 9.32 -11.86 -4.41
N PHE A 16 9.36 -11.17 -3.27
CA PHE A 16 10.23 -10.01 -3.09
C PHE A 16 11.70 -10.42 -2.93
N ASP A 17 11.97 -11.61 -2.43
CA ASP A 17 13.33 -12.14 -2.37
C ASP A 17 13.90 -12.32 -3.79
N GLU A 18 13.10 -12.81 -4.72
CA GLU A 18 13.51 -12.95 -6.13
C GLU A 18 13.71 -11.56 -6.79
N LEU A 19 12.78 -10.64 -6.58
CA LEU A 19 12.83 -9.31 -7.18
C LEU A 19 13.97 -8.46 -6.64
N SER A 20 14.42 -8.70 -5.42
CA SER A 20 15.47 -7.89 -4.78
C SER A 20 16.84 -8.02 -5.43
N SER A 21 17.05 -9.01 -6.28
CA SER A 21 18.28 -9.13 -7.07
C SER A 21 18.41 -8.04 -8.15
N THR A 22 17.28 -7.51 -8.63
CA THR A 22 17.24 -6.50 -9.71
C THR A 22 16.62 -5.18 -9.29
N LEU A 23 15.74 -5.21 -8.30
CA LEU A 23 14.99 -4.05 -7.82
C LEU A 23 15.14 -3.90 -6.32
N SER A 24 14.93 -2.69 -5.82
CA SER A 24 14.87 -2.40 -4.38
C SER A 24 13.41 -2.22 -3.98
N PRO A 25 12.79 -3.22 -3.32
CA PRO A 25 11.44 -3.07 -2.81
C PRO A 25 11.38 -2.08 -1.64
N LEU A 26 10.39 -1.20 -1.65
CA LEU A 26 10.12 -0.27 -0.55
C LEU A 26 9.01 -0.85 0.33
N LEU A 27 9.25 -2.03 0.86
CA LEU A 27 8.25 -2.81 1.57
C LEU A 27 7.86 -2.19 2.90
N LEU A 28 6.58 -2.31 3.23
CA LEU A 28 6.02 -1.92 4.51
C LEU A 28 5.30 -3.11 5.12
N LYS A 29 5.30 -3.18 6.43
CA LYS A 29 4.64 -4.23 7.18
C LYS A 29 3.31 -3.72 7.71
N ALA A 30 2.24 -4.47 7.45
CA ALA A 30 0.92 -4.14 7.99
C ALA A 30 0.92 -4.19 9.52
N GLY A 31 0.22 -3.24 10.13
CA GLY A 31 0.00 -3.23 11.57
C GLY A 31 -1.30 -3.93 11.95
N LYS A 32 -1.54 -4.00 13.25
CA LYS A 32 -2.76 -4.54 13.84
C LYS A 32 -3.58 -3.41 14.46
N GLY A 33 -4.89 -3.56 14.45
CA GLY A 33 -5.80 -2.61 15.06
C GLY A 33 -6.84 -2.09 14.09
N SER A 34 -7.98 -1.66 14.62
CA SER A 34 -9.15 -1.29 13.82
C SER A 34 -9.41 0.22 13.74
N ASN A 35 -8.72 1.04 14.54
CA ASN A 35 -9.02 2.46 14.66
C ASN A 35 -8.06 3.36 13.90
N THR A 36 -7.00 2.81 13.32
CA THR A 36 -6.03 3.54 12.51
C THR A 36 -5.69 2.74 11.27
N VAL A 37 -5.34 3.46 10.19
CA VAL A 37 -4.86 2.81 8.97
C VAL A 37 -3.56 2.08 9.26
N ARG A 38 -3.48 0.81 8.87
CA ARG A 38 -2.33 -0.07 9.12
C ARG A 38 -1.88 -0.82 7.87
N GLY A 39 -2.32 -0.41 6.70
CA GLY A 39 -1.98 -1.04 5.44
C GLY A 39 -2.61 -0.33 4.28
N THR A 40 -2.58 -0.95 3.12
CA THR A 40 -3.22 -0.45 1.90
C THR A 40 -4.56 -1.13 1.62
N TYR A 41 -4.81 -2.27 2.25
CA TYR A 41 -6.00 -3.07 2.06
C TYR A 41 -6.52 -3.59 3.39
N TYR A 42 -7.83 -3.53 3.58
CA TYR A 42 -8.49 -4.04 4.79
C TYR A 42 -9.59 -5.02 4.40
N PHE A 43 -9.54 -6.21 4.97
CA PHE A 43 -10.55 -7.24 4.71
C PHE A 43 -10.78 -8.09 5.95
N ARG A 44 -12.04 -8.17 6.37
CA ARG A 44 -12.47 -8.99 7.51
C ARG A 44 -11.65 -8.76 8.78
N GLY A 45 -11.40 -7.50 9.11
CA GLY A 45 -10.67 -7.13 10.32
C GLY A 45 -9.15 -7.15 10.20
N ILE A 46 -8.62 -7.46 9.04
CA ILE A 46 -7.18 -7.61 8.83
C ILE A 46 -6.68 -6.59 7.82
N TRP A 47 -5.66 -5.81 8.22
CA TRP A 47 -4.92 -4.94 7.32
C TRP A 47 -3.84 -5.72 6.60
N GLY A 48 -3.58 -5.37 5.33
CA GLY A 48 -2.48 -5.88 4.55
C GLY A 48 -1.78 -4.79 3.77
N TYR A 49 -0.46 -4.89 3.59
CA TYR A 49 0.29 -4.13 2.60
C TYR A 49 0.52 -5.03 1.40
N ILE A 50 -0.41 -5.00 0.46
CA ILE A 50 -0.32 -5.82 -0.76
C ILE A 50 -0.03 -4.98 -2.00
N ASP A 51 -0.05 -3.66 -1.84
CA ASP A 51 0.39 -2.69 -2.85
C ASP A 51 1.81 -2.27 -2.52
N HIS A 52 2.69 -2.23 -3.49
CA HIS A 52 4.11 -1.96 -3.28
C HIS A 52 4.69 -1.09 -4.36
N ILE A 53 5.79 -0.43 -4.02
CA ILE A 53 6.64 0.33 -4.93
C ILE A 53 8.03 -0.29 -4.87
N LEU A 54 8.59 -0.62 -6.03
CA LEU A 54 9.95 -1.10 -6.17
C LEU A 54 10.69 -0.16 -7.12
N VAL A 55 11.92 0.15 -6.80
CA VAL A 55 12.75 1.03 -7.63
C VAL A 55 14.02 0.28 -8.04
N SER A 56 14.59 0.66 -9.19
CA SER A 56 15.90 0.15 -9.56
C SER A 56 16.94 0.50 -8.49
N HIS A 57 17.97 -0.32 -8.34
CA HIS A 57 19.01 -0.07 -7.33
C HIS A 57 19.66 1.32 -7.51
N ALA A 58 19.80 1.78 -8.76
CA ALA A 58 20.33 3.09 -9.07
C ALA A 58 19.45 4.24 -8.55
N LEU A 59 18.14 4.04 -8.42
CA LEU A 59 17.21 5.05 -7.93
C LEU A 59 17.06 5.05 -6.41
N LYS A 60 17.42 3.96 -5.74
CA LYS A 60 17.24 3.84 -4.28
C LYS A 60 17.84 5.02 -3.49
N PRO A 61 19.04 5.55 -3.81
CA PRO A 61 19.60 6.69 -3.08
C PRO A 61 18.76 7.97 -3.18
N TYR A 62 17.89 8.09 -4.17
CA TYR A 62 17.06 9.27 -4.38
C TYR A 62 15.71 9.18 -3.65
N VAL A 63 15.39 8.05 -3.03
CA VAL A 63 14.16 7.89 -2.25
C VAL A 63 14.30 8.64 -0.93
N ILE A 64 13.31 9.48 -0.64
CA ILE A 64 13.24 10.29 0.59
C ILE A 64 12.27 9.64 1.55
N GLY A 65 12.74 9.25 2.73
CA GLY A 65 11.90 8.60 3.73
C GLY A 65 11.47 7.20 3.32
N THR A 66 10.18 6.89 3.55
CA THR A 66 9.59 5.59 3.23
C THR A 66 8.36 5.78 2.34
N SER A 67 7.96 4.71 1.67
CA SER A 67 6.63 4.67 1.07
C SER A 67 5.58 4.68 2.18
N ARG A 68 4.41 5.20 1.89
CA ARG A 68 3.32 5.31 2.86
C ARG A 68 1.98 5.31 2.16
N GLU A 69 0.97 4.84 2.85
CA GLU A 69 -0.41 4.89 2.35
C GLU A 69 -0.98 6.31 2.48
N CYS A 70 -1.82 6.70 1.51
CA CYS A 70 -2.59 7.94 1.58
C CYS A 70 -3.79 7.75 2.51
N ARG A 71 -3.95 8.68 3.46
CA ARG A 71 -4.99 8.61 4.49
C ARG A 71 -5.99 9.75 4.37
N PHE A 72 -6.27 10.21 3.16
CA PHE A 72 -7.26 11.28 2.98
C PHE A 72 -8.63 10.82 3.48
N SER A 73 -9.32 11.71 4.23
CA SER A 73 -10.61 11.37 4.85
C SER A 73 -11.66 10.90 3.85
N TRP A 74 -11.62 11.40 2.63
CA TRP A 74 -12.57 11.02 1.58
C TRP A 74 -12.29 9.63 0.97
N LEU A 75 -11.14 9.03 1.28
CA LEU A 75 -10.83 7.64 0.92
C LEU A 75 -11.31 6.64 1.99
N LEU A 76 -11.68 7.12 3.16
CA LEU A 76 -11.98 6.30 4.33
C LEU A 76 -13.44 6.40 4.72
N ARG A 77 -13.97 5.34 5.31
CA ARG A 77 -15.27 5.38 5.99
C ARG A 77 -15.15 6.20 7.26
N THR A 78 -16.08 7.13 7.45
CA THR A 78 -16.04 8.12 8.54
C THR A 78 -15.97 7.53 9.94
N ALA A 79 -16.53 6.35 10.16
CA ALA A 79 -16.62 5.77 11.51
C ALA A 79 -15.51 4.76 11.84
N LYS A 80 -14.76 4.27 10.85
CA LYS A 80 -13.90 3.10 11.05
C LYS A 80 -12.45 3.26 10.57
N ASN A 81 -12.11 4.33 9.88
CA ASN A 81 -10.80 4.55 9.26
C ASN A 81 -10.31 3.37 8.41
N ILE A 82 -11.22 2.78 7.67
CA ILE A 82 -10.92 1.72 6.69
C ILE A 82 -11.28 2.22 5.29
N PRO A 83 -10.72 1.63 4.22
CA PRO A 83 -11.03 2.07 2.87
C PRO A 83 -12.53 2.06 2.61
N HIS A 84 -13.02 3.15 2.01
CA HIS A 84 -14.42 3.24 1.59
C HIS A 84 -14.56 2.60 0.22
N ARG A 85 -15.03 1.37 0.21
CA ARG A 85 -15.19 0.54 -0.99
C ARG A 85 -16.27 1.06 -1.91
N THR A 86 -16.14 0.78 -3.20
CA THR A 86 -17.22 1.00 -4.16
C THR A 86 -18.40 0.07 -3.87
N TYR A 87 -18.10 -1.17 -3.51
CA TYR A 87 -19.11 -2.18 -3.17
C TYR A 87 -18.83 -2.82 -1.81
N GLY A 88 -19.88 -3.08 -1.06
CA GLY A 88 -19.87 -3.99 0.09
C GLY A 88 -20.60 -5.27 -0.31
N GLY A 89 -19.86 -6.33 -0.63
CA GLY A 89 -20.46 -7.49 -1.27
C GLY A 89 -21.06 -7.14 -2.63
N THR A 90 -22.36 -7.32 -2.81
CA THR A 90 -23.09 -6.96 -4.03
C THR A 90 -23.73 -5.57 -3.95
N ASN A 91 -23.66 -4.90 -2.80
CA ASN A 91 -24.28 -3.60 -2.60
C ASN A 91 -23.31 -2.46 -2.94
N TYR A 92 -23.77 -1.53 -3.79
CA TYR A 92 -23.03 -0.30 -4.09
C TYR A 92 -23.07 0.62 -2.87
N ILE A 93 -21.90 1.00 -2.37
CA ILE A 93 -21.75 1.88 -1.21
C ILE A 93 -21.01 3.18 -1.51
N GLY A 94 -20.59 3.37 -2.76
CA GLY A 94 -20.18 4.67 -3.27
C GLY A 94 -18.77 5.13 -2.97
N GLY A 95 -17.90 4.26 -2.43
CA GLY A 95 -16.49 4.60 -2.23
C GLY A 95 -15.69 4.50 -3.52
N LEU A 96 -14.44 4.94 -3.48
CA LEU A 96 -13.56 4.96 -4.63
C LEU A 96 -12.81 3.65 -4.84
N SER A 97 -12.36 3.01 -3.75
CA SER A 97 -11.56 1.80 -3.83
C SER A 97 -11.52 1.07 -2.50
N ASP A 98 -11.32 -0.23 -2.56
CA ASP A 98 -11.00 -1.06 -1.39
C ASP A 98 -9.51 -1.03 -1.03
N HIS A 99 -8.69 -0.35 -1.84
CA HIS A 99 -7.27 -0.09 -1.57
C HIS A 99 -7.04 1.39 -1.28
N LEU A 100 -6.03 1.68 -0.48
CA LEU A 100 -5.50 3.03 -0.31
C LEU A 100 -4.31 3.24 -1.24
N PRO A 101 -4.18 4.44 -1.86
CA PRO A 101 -3.00 4.74 -2.66
C PRO A 101 -1.72 4.69 -1.83
N LEU A 102 -0.65 4.24 -2.45
CA LEU A 102 0.68 4.23 -1.86
C LEU A 102 1.54 5.29 -2.54
N VAL A 103 2.29 6.05 -1.77
CA VAL A 103 3.14 7.13 -2.29
C VAL A 103 4.55 7.03 -1.72
N VAL A 104 5.50 7.54 -2.48
CA VAL A 104 6.88 7.72 -2.06
C VAL A 104 7.40 9.02 -2.67
N ASP A 105 8.23 9.73 -1.92
CA ASP A 105 8.89 10.92 -2.40
C ASP A 105 10.29 10.59 -2.91
N MET A 106 10.68 11.23 -4.00
CA MET A 106 12.01 11.08 -4.58
C MET A 106 12.57 12.45 -4.91
N GLU A 107 13.87 12.63 -4.71
CA GLU A 107 14.60 13.83 -5.12
C GLU A 107 15.64 13.42 -6.14
N ILE A 108 15.38 13.74 -7.40
CA ILE A 108 16.27 13.44 -8.52
C ILE A 108 17.06 14.71 -8.83
N LYS A 109 18.38 14.59 -8.74
CA LYS A 109 19.29 15.71 -8.98
C LYS A 109 20.03 15.52 -10.30
#